data_b90596b70b033507b4b55b16c9c72ccb
#
_entry.id   b90596b70b033507b4b55b16c9c72ccb
#
_cell.length_a   1.000
_cell.length_b   1.000
_cell.length_c   1.000
_cell.angle_alpha   90.00
_cell.angle_beta   90.00
_cell.angle_gamma   90.00
#
_symmetry.space_group_name_H-M   'P 1'
#
loop_
_entity.id
_entity.type
_entity.pdbx_description
1 polymer ?
#
loop_
_entity_poly.entity_id
_entity_poly.type
_entity_poly.pdbx_seq_one_letter_code
_entity_poly.pdbx_strand_id
1 'polypeptide(L)'
;MRFEDGPDDMAGNQLAGGVKNRDPAVSAREATRIPFKIGDEVMVNSLAIAAHRTKSRIVGAVHGDFILIQEPIVVINERLSAIFDHVFECSYFTEGYRYNFLSRYRSHVLKGIICIEYPKEVDVHQMRKNRRIRVNIETKCAVLGSPNWFPADMVDISQGGCRLFLKSKAAITKGIKVLLLFTLPNEDVVNELRAIVVRNSPVKGSEATEVGLSFTGRSSELAKVSRFCEFCMYFDVE
;
A
#
# COMPACT_ATOMS: atom_id res chain seq x y z
N MET A 1 4.16 -18.76 -78.46
CA MET A 1 5.42 -19.44 -78.13
C MET A 1 5.70 -19.14 -76.65
N ARG A 2 5.55 -20.15 -75.79
CA ARG A 2 6.26 -20.48 -74.51
C ARG A 2 6.38 -19.37 -73.53
N PHE A 3 5.70 -19.52 -72.32
CA PHE A 3 6.15 -20.17 -71.10
C PHE A 3 7.19 -19.27 -70.37
N GLU A 4 7.12 -18.91 -69.17
CA GLU A 4 6.96 -19.76 -67.96
C GLU A 4 6.61 -18.91 -66.70
N ASP A 5 5.96 -19.56 -65.88
CA ASP A 5 5.64 -19.43 -64.42
C ASP A 5 6.76 -18.95 -63.51
N GLY A 6 6.36 -18.38 -62.38
CA GLY A 6 7.17 -18.32 -61.23
C GLY A 6 6.49 -17.54 -60.09
N PRO A 7 6.59 -18.00 -58.85
CA PRO A 7 5.47 -18.00 -57.92
C PRO A 7 5.47 -16.87 -56.87
N ASP A 8 4.30 -16.77 -56.29
CA ASP A 8 3.96 -16.11 -55.01
C ASP A 8 5.07 -16.06 -53.95
N ASP A 9 5.22 -14.90 -53.34
CA ASP A 9 5.74 -14.82 -51.99
C ASP A 9 4.83 -13.94 -51.11
N MET A 10 3.98 -14.61 -50.37
CA MET A 10 3.19 -14.12 -49.28
C MET A 10 4.11 -13.85 -48.08
N ALA A 11 4.49 -12.61 -47.85
CA ALA A 11 5.13 -12.21 -46.59
C ALA A 11 4.07 -11.88 -45.55
N GLY A 12 3.83 -12.84 -44.67
CA GLY A 12 2.97 -12.72 -43.50
C GLY A 12 3.46 -11.69 -42.53
N ASN A 13 2.58 -10.75 -42.24
CA ASN A 13 2.77 -9.73 -41.20
C ASN A 13 2.54 -10.36 -39.83
N GLN A 14 3.61 -10.79 -39.15
CA GLN A 14 3.58 -11.27 -37.78
C GLN A 14 3.52 -10.06 -36.82
N LEU A 15 2.33 -9.80 -36.32
CA LEU A 15 2.11 -8.96 -35.16
C LEU A 15 2.77 -9.62 -33.93
N ALA A 16 3.94 -9.14 -33.57
CA ALA A 16 4.59 -9.50 -32.30
C ALA A 16 3.81 -8.89 -31.14
N GLY A 17 2.86 -9.65 -30.60
CA GLY A 17 2.21 -9.37 -29.32
C GLY A 17 3.23 -9.52 -28.21
N GLY A 18 3.66 -8.40 -27.63
CA GLY A 18 4.53 -8.40 -26.46
C GLY A 18 3.86 -9.09 -25.27
N VAL A 19 4.33 -10.28 -24.96
CA VAL A 19 4.01 -10.98 -23.72
C VAL A 19 4.62 -10.18 -22.58
N LYS A 20 3.77 -9.44 -21.85
CA LYS A 20 4.18 -8.87 -20.56
C LYS A 20 4.53 -10.04 -19.65
N ASN A 21 5.81 -10.16 -19.30
CA ASN A 21 6.29 -11.02 -18.22
C ASN A 21 5.47 -10.71 -16.97
N ARG A 22 4.55 -11.61 -16.64
CA ARG A 22 3.96 -11.69 -15.30
C ARG A 22 5.02 -12.34 -14.44
N ASP A 23 5.49 -11.60 -13.44
CA ASP A 23 6.28 -12.19 -12.35
C ASP A 23 5.56 -13.44 -11.84
N PRO A 24 6.28 -14.54 -11.59
CA PRO A 24 5.66 -15.77 -11.13
C PRO A 24 4.99 -15.50 -9.78
N ALA A 25 3.66 -15.45 -9.78
CA ALA A 25 2.87 -15.50 -8.55
C ALA A 25 3.28 -16.79 -7.82
N VAL A 26 3.83 -16.64 -6.63
CA VAL A 26 4.12 -17.75 -5.73
C VAL A 26 2.77 -18.36 -5.34
N SER A 27 2.37 -19.39 -6.06
CA SER A 27 1.19 -20.20 -5.78
C SER A 27 1.49 -21.07 -4.56
N ALA A 28 1.27 -20.56 -3.36
CA ALA A 28 1.29 -21.35 -2.15
C ALA A 28 -0.10 -21.97 -1.95
N ARG A 29 -0.22 -23.28 -2.18
CA ARG A 29 -1.42 -24.11 -1.96
C ARG A 29 -1.59 -24.56 -0.50
N GLU A 30 -1.03 -23.89 0.47
CA GLU A 30 -1.39 -24.03 1.87
C GLU A 30 -2.19 -22.79 2.28
N ALA A 31 -3.21 -22.98 3.12
CA ALA A 31 -4.08 -21.87 3.57
C ALA A 31 -3.22 -20.77 4.20
N THR A 32 -2.82 -19.80 3.40
CA THR A 32 -1.93 -18.71 3.81
C THR A 32 -2.57 -18.02 5.01
N ARG A 33 -1.91 -18.07 6.16
CA ARG A 33 -2.38 -17.40 7.36
C ARG A 33 -2.31 -15.89 7.12
N ILE A 34 -3.48 -15.26 7.05
CA ILE A 34 -3.57 -13.80 6.98
C ILE A 34 -3.38 -13.24 8.41
N PRO A 35 -2.42 -12.35 8.65
CA PRO A 35 -2.18 -11.78 9.97
C PRO A 35 -3.18 -10.66 10.28
N PHE A 36 -4.45 -11.03 10.46
CA PHE A 36 -5.50 -10.08 10.81
C PHE A 36 -5.24 -9.44 12.18
N LYS A 37 -5.34 -8.12 12.23
CA LYS A 37 -5.30 -7.34 13.47
C LYS A 37 -6.70 -6.77 13.74
N ILE A 38 -7.17 -6.91 14.99
CA ILE A 38 -8.46 -6.35 15.40
C ILE A 38 -8.43 -4.83 15.28
N GLY A 39 -9.47 -4.26 14.67
CA GLY A 39 -9.59 -2.82 14.41
C GLY A 39 -9.04 -2.37 13.06
N ASP A 40 -8.26 -3.20 12.38
CA ASP A 40 -7.74 -2.86 11.05
C ASP A 40 -8.86 -2.75 10.00
N GLU A 41 -8.65 -1.88 9.02
CA GLU A 41 -9.56 -1.73 7.89
C GLU A 41 -9.40 -2.88 6.89
N VAL A 42 -10.52 -3.38 6.41
CA VAL A 42 -10.63 -4.27 5.26
C VAL A 42 -11.55 -3.64 4.21
N MET A 43 -11.12 -3.64 2.96
CA MET A 43 -11.95 -3.22 1.84
C MET A 43 -12.80 -4.41 1.40
N VAL A 44 -14.10 -4.21 1.32
CA VAL A 44 -15.07 -5.23 0.94
C VAL A 44 -15.82 -4.75 -0.29
N ASN A 45 -15.87 -5.57 -1.33
CA ASN A 45 -16.59 -5.34 -2.56
C ASN A 45 -17.58 -6.49 -2.75
N SER A 46 -18.87 -6.20 -2.84
CA SER A 46 -19.86 -7.22 -3.18
C SER A 46 -19.83 -7.49 -4.68
N LEU A 47 -19.69 -8.74 -5.07
CA LEU A 47 -19.71 -9.11 -6.49
C LEU A 47 -21.12 -9.05 -7.11
N ALA A 48 -22.16 -9.04 -6.29
CA ALA A 48 -23.55 -8.96 -6.75
C ALA A 48 -24.00 -7.52 -7.05
N ILE A 49 -23.32 -6.54 -6.49
CA ILE A 49 -23.69 -5.13 -6.63
C ILE A 49 -22.54 -4.40 -7.30
N ALA A 50 -22.74 -3.99 -8.54
CA ALA A 50 -21.70 -3.34 -9.33
C ALA A 50 -21.12 -2.13 -8.59
N ALA A 51 -19.78 -2.17 -8.38
CA ALA A 51 -18.90 -1.03 -8.14
C ALA A 51 -18.89 -0.36 -6.75
N HIS A 52 -19.34 -0.97 -5.67
CA HIS A 52 -19.24 -0.34 -4.36
C HIS A 52 -18.19 -1.00 -3.46
N ARG A 53 -16.95 -0.50 -3.53
CA ARG A 53 -15.94 -0.78 -2.51
C ARG A 53 -16.30 -0.03 -1.24
N THR A 54 -16.61 -0.77 -0.19
CA THR A 54 -16.87 -0.21 1.14
C THR A 54 -15.75 -0.60 2.09
N LYS A 55 -15.52 0.27 3.07
CA LYS A 55 -14.62 -0.03 4.16
C LYS A 55 -15.37 -0.73 5.27
N SER A 56 -14.76 -1.76 5.80
CA SER A 56 -15.18 -2.44 7.02
C SER A 56 -14.00 -2.54 7.98
N ARG A 57 -14.21 -3.09 9.16
CA ARG A 57 -13.15 -3.31 10.16
C ARG A 57 -13.16 -4.75 10.63
N ILE A 58 -11.97 -5.30 10.85
CA ILE A 58 -11.80 -6.62 11.45
C ILE A 58 -12.19 -6.53 12.92
N VAL A 59 -13.12 -7.37 13.33
CA VAL A 59 -13.55 -7.53 14.73
C VAL A 59 -12.87 -8.74 15.36
N GLY A 60 -12.60 -9.78 14.57
CA GLY A 60 -11.92 -10.98 14.97
C GLY A 60 -11.76 -11.95 13.81
N ALA A 61 -10.94 -12.97 13.98
CA ALA A 61 -10.80 -14.05 13.01
C ALA A 61 -10.36 -15.35 13.68
N VAL A 62 -10.89 -16.47 13.20
CA VAL A 62 -10.39 -17.80 13.50
C VAL A 62 -9.83 -18.39 12.23
N HIS A 63 -8.52 -18.67 12.25
CA HIS A 63 -7.81 -19.18 11.08
C HIS A 63 -8.46 -20.46 10.55
N GLY A 64 -8.72 -20.48 9.24
CA GLY A 64 -9.31 -21.63 8.55
C GLY A 64 -10.82 -21.78 8.75
N ASP A 65 -11.46 -20.96 9.61
CA ASP A 65 -12.90 -21.08 9.88
C ASP A 65 -13.68 -19.83 9.47
N PHE A 66 -13.49 -18.68 10.15
CA PHE A 66 -14.27 -17.47 9.85
C PHE A 66 -13.52 -16.18 10.14
N ILE A 67 -14.08 -15.07 9.62
CA ILE A 67 -13.68 -13.69 9.92
C ILE A 67 -14.92 -12.94 10.36
N LEU A 68 -14.83 -12.20 11.47
CA LEU A 68 -15.83 -11.24 11.93
C LEU A 68 -15.43 -9.85 11.44
N ILE A 69 -16.34 -9.18 10.75
CA ILE A 69 -16.16 -7.81 10.28
C ILE A 69 -17.33 -6.93 10.71
N GLN A 70 -17.12 -5.65 10.84
CA GLN A 70 -18.22 -4.71 10.95
C GLN A 70 -19.07 -4.80 9.68
N GLU A 71 -20.39 -4.71 9.83
CA GLU A 71 -21.30 -4.70 8.69
C GLU A 71 -20.94 -3.51 7.77
N PRO A 72 -20.61 -3.76 6.49
CA PRO A 72 -20.29 -2.69 5.56
C PRO A 72 -21.51 -1.80 5.36
N ILE A 73 -21.36 -0.49 5.48
CA ILE A 73 -22.42 0.47 5.18
C ILE A 73 -22.57 0.51 3.66
N VAL A 74 -23.48 -0.30 3.15
CA VAL A 74 -23.86 -0.24 1.74
C VAL A 74 -24.98 0.77 1.63
N VAL A 75 -24.70 1.92 1.03
CA VAL A 75 -25.73 2.93 0.74
C VAL A 75 -26.56 2.44 -0.44
N ILE A 76 -27.45 1.48 -0.21
CA ILE A 76 -28.40 1.01 -1.21
C ILE A 76 -29.78 0.93 -0.57
N ASN A 77 -30.76 1.52 -1.25
CA ASN A 77 -32.18 1.42 -0.91
C ASN A 77 -32.77 0.00 -1.12
N GLU A 78 -31.95 -1.02 -1.25
CA GLU A 78 -32.39 -2.39 -1.43
C GLU A 78 -32.23 -3.19 -0.15
N ARG A 79 -33.27 -3.99 0.14
CA ARG A 79 -33.38 -4.79 1.37
C ARG A 79 -32.11 -5.66 1.55
N LEU A 80 -31.50 -5.60 2.71
CA LEU A 80 -30.38 -6.44 3.17
C LEU A 80 -30.59 -7.96 2.91
N SER A 81 -31.83 -8.40 2.69
CA SER A 81 -32.18 -9.79 2.32
C SER A 81 -31.53 -10.28 1.01
N ALA A 82 -31.13 -9.38 0.13
CA ALA A 82 -30.41 -9.73 -1.10
C ALA A 82 -28.91 -10.00 -0.88
N ILE A 83 -28.38 -9.81 0.34
CA ILE A 83 -26.96 -9.97 0.65
C ILE A 83 -26.62 -11.41 1.06
N PHE A 84 -27.59 -12.24 1.38
CA PHE A 84 -27.41 -13.53 2.04
C PHE A 84 -26.74 -14.64 1.23
N ASP A 85 -26.55 -14.48 -0.08
CA ASP A 85 -25.83 -15.45 -0.94
C ASP A 85 -24.57 -14.86 -1.58
N HIS A 86 -24.04 -13.77 -1.03
CA HIS A 86 -23.01 -13.00 -1.71
C HIS A 86 -21.59 -13.43 -1.39
N VAL A 87 -20.81 -13.51 -2.45
CA VAL A 87 -19.36 -13.57 -2.41
C VAL A 87 -18.82 -12.14 -2.34
N PHE A 88 -17.96 -11.91 -1.37
CA PHE A 88 -17.23 -10.66 -1.21
C PHE A 88 -15.82 -10.81 -1.76
N GLU A 89 -15.39 -9.85 -2.58
CA GLU A 89 -13.98 -9.64 -2.86
C GLU A 89 -13.41 -8.74 -1.76
N CYS A 90 -12.48 -9.28 -0.98
CA CYS A 90 -11.87 -8.60 0.13
C CYS A 90 -10.44 -8.21 -0.20
N SER A 91 -10.02 -7.00 0.20
CA SER A 91 -8.62 -6.58 0.16
C SER A 91 -8.21 -6.08 1.54
N TYR A 92 -7.26 -6.76 2.16
CA TYR A 92 -6.70 -6.43 3.47
C TYR A 92 -5.24 -5.99 3.32
N PHE A 93 -4.86 -4.92 4.03
CA PHE A 93 -3.53 -4.33 3.92
C PHE A 93 -2.86 -4.32 5.28
N THR A 94 -1.77 -5.04 5.42
CA THR A 94 -0.97 -5.04 6.64
C THR A 94 0.51 -5.25 6.33
N GLU A 95 1.39 -4.66 7.12
CA GLU A 95 2.86 -4.84 7.07
C GLU A 95 3.51 -4.69 5.68
N GLY A 96 2.89 -3.91 4.81
CA GLY A 96 3.39 -3.69 3.45
C GLY A 96 2.95 -4.73 2.43
N TYR A 97 2.06 -5.64 2.82
CA TYR A 97 1.42 -6.61 1.93
C TYR A 97 -0.06 -6.27 1.71
N ARG A 98 -0.57 -6.67 0.57
CA ARG A 98 -1.98 -6.69 0.24
C ARG A 98 -2.41 -8.14 0.07
N TYR A 99 -3.42 -8.53 0.80
CA TYR A 99 -4.06 -9.84 0.76
C TYR A 99 -5.40 -9.68 0.06
N ASN A 100 -5.56 -10.23 -1.15
CA ASN A 100 -6.82 -10.27 -1.85
C ASN A 100 -7.41 -11.68 -1.74
N PHE A 101 -8.68 -11.77 -1.42
CA PHE A 101 -9.35 -13.04 -1.26
C PHE A 101 -10.85 -12.93 -1.50
N LEU A 102 -11.47 -14.05 -1.84
CA LEU A 102 -12.90 -14.20 -1.88
C LEU A 102 -13.38 -14.81 -0.58
N SER A 103 -14.50 -14.32 -0.08
CA SER A 103 -15.14 -14.82 1.13
C SER A 103 -16.67 -14.81 0.95
N ARG A 104 -17.34 -15.77 1.57
CA ARG A 104 -18.82 -15.84 1.55
C ARG A 104 -19.39 -15.36 2.86
N TYR A 105 -20.53 -14.71 2.78
CA TYR A 105 -21.34 -14.40 3.96
C TYR A 105 -21.78 -15.71 4.64
N ARG A 106 -21.71 -15.76 5.97
CA ARG A 106 -22.24 -16.87 6.78
C ARG A 106 -23.48 -16.47 7.56
N SER A 107 -23.37 -15.42 8.38
CA SER A 107 -24.46 -15.02 9.27
C SER A 107 -24.25 -13.62 9.86
N HIS A 108 -25.29 -13.01 10.38
CA HIS A 108 -25.18 -11.95 11.37
C HIS A 108 -24.88 -12.58 12.73
N VAL A 109 -23.90 -12.04 13.43
CA VAL A 109 -23.55 -12.50 14.79
C VAL A 109 -24.16 -11.57 15.83
N LEU A 110 -24.01 -10.27 15.62
CA LEU A 110 -24.60 -9.20 16.43
C LEU A 110 -25.03 -8.06 15.52
N LYS A 111 -25.84 -7.11 16.04
CA LYS A 111 -26.21 -5.91 15.29
C LYS A 111 -24.94 -5.17 14.84
N GLY A 112 -24.75 -5.01 13.54
CA GLY A 112 -23.61 -4.34 12.95
C GLY A 112 -22.33 -5.20 12.86
N ILE A 113 -22.40 -6.51 13.08
CA ILE A 113 -21.29 -7.45 12.91
C ILE A 113 -21.75 -8.66 12.09
N ILE A 114 -21.04 -8.93 11.02
CA ILE A 114 -21.25 -10.10 10.17
C ILE A 114 -20.10 -11.07 10.26
N CYS A 115 -20.42 -12.35 10.08
CA CYS A 115 -19.49 -13.44 9.95
C CYS A 115 -19.34 -13.78 8.47
N ILE A 116 -18.11 -13.85 7.97
CA ILE A 116 -17.75 -14.31 6.64
C ILE A 116 -16.82 -15.51 6.72
N GLU A 117 -16.80 -16.36 5.71
CA GLU A 117 -15.93 -17.54 5.67
C GLU A 117 -14.45 -17.13 5.66
N TYR A 118 -13.58 -17.92 6.31
CA TYR A 118 -12.14 -17.77 6.11
C TYR A 118 -11.78 -18.19 4.67
N PRO A 119 -10.97 -17.40 3.94
CA PRO A 119 -10.67 -17.70 2.54
C PRO A 119 -9.85 -18.99 2.39
N LYS A 120 -10.19 -19.77 1.38
CA LYS A 120 -9.43 -20.98 1.00
C LYS A 120 -8.18 -20.62 0.20
N GLU A 121 -8.26 -19.56 -0.59
CA GLU A 121 -7.19 -19.07 -1.44
C GLU A 121 -6.97 -17.58 -1.20
N VAL A 122 -5.73 -17.18 -1.14
CA VAL A 122 -5.31 -15.81 -0.87
C VAL A 122 -4.24 -15.41 -1.87
N ASP A 123 -4.49 -14.31 -2.56
CA ASP A 123 -3.52 -13.70 -3.46
C ASP A 123 -2.74 -12.62 -2.68
N VAL A 124 -1.44 -12.84 -2.50
CA VAL A 124 -0.58 -11.99 -1.68
C VAL A 124 0.33 -11.15 -2.55
N HIS A 125 0.19 -9.85 -2.46
CA HIS A 125 1.05 -8.90 -3.17
C HIS A 125 1.92 -8.10 -2.21
N GLN A 126 3.21 -8.14 -2.39
CA GLN A 126 4.12 -7.24 -1.69
C GLN A 126 4.01 -5.83 -2.29
N MET A 127 3.44 -4.90 -1.53
CA MET A 127 3.21 -3.51 -1.95
C MET A 127 4.42 -2.60 -1.69
N ARG A 128 5.34 -3.02 -0.83
CA ARG A 128 6.49 -2.21 -0.42
C ARG A 128 7.76 -3.04 -0.43
N LYS A 129 8.81 -2.52 -1.07
CA LYS A 129 10.14 -3.15 -1.04
C LYS A 129 10.76 -3.10 0.35
N ASN A 130 10.50 -2.03 1.11
CA ASN A 130 11.10 -1.78 2.42
C ASN A 130 10.01 -1.64 3.48
N ARG A 131 10.18 -2.32 4.62
CA ARG A 131 9.35 -2.14 5.81
C ARG A 131 9.47 -0.69 6.30
N ARG A 132 8.39 -0.12 6.79
CA ARG A 132 8.36 1.20 7.41
C ARG A 132 8.34 1.07 8.93
N ILE A 133 9.12 1.89 9.57
CA ILE A 133 9.23 2.00 11.01
C ILE A 133 8.49 3.26 11.42
N ARG A 134 7.60 3.15 12.38
CA ARG A 134 6.95 4.31 12.99
C ARG A 134 7.95 5.05 13.86
N VAL A 135 8.03 6.34 13.68
CA VAL A 135 8.93 7.24 14.43
C VAL A 135 8.20 8.54 14.76
N ASN A 136 8.75 9.27 15.68
CA ASN A 136 8.33 10.65 15.96
C ASN A 136 9.62 11.49 16.02
N ILE A 137 10.07 12.00 14.88
CA ILE A 137 11.36 12.70 14.76
C ILE A 137 11.11 14.12 14.25
N GLU A 138 11.55 15.10 15.04
CA GLU A 138 11.58 16.49 14.58
C GLU A 138 12.53 16.60 13.38
N THR A 139 12.04 17.19 12.31
CA THR A 139 12.72 17.24 11.02
C THR A 139 12.63 18.63 10.45
N LYS A 140 13.67 19.07 9.79
CA LYS A 140 13.63 20.27 8.93
C LYS A 140 13.66 19.83 7.46
N CYS A 141 12.79 20.40 6.64
CA CYS A 141 12.68 20.13 5.21
C CYS A 141 12.87 21.43 4.43
N ALA A 142 13.71 21.42 3.40
CA ALA A 142 13.88 22.55 2.50
C ALA A 142 13.73 22.12 1.03
N VAL A 143 13.23 22.99 0.18
CA VAL A 143 13.29 22.76 -1.27
C VAL A 143 14.75 22.90 -1.72
N LEU A 144 15.21 21.98 -2.54
CA LEU A 144 16.59 21.99 -3.03
C LEU A 144 16.89 23.33 -3.75
N GLY A 145 17.92 24.03 -3.27
CA GLY A 145 18.32 25.35 -3.77
C GLY A 145 17.61 26.54 -3.09
N SER A 146 16.70 26.29 -2.14
CA SER A 146 16.07 27.32 -1.31
C SER A 146 16.81 27.44 0.04
N PRO A 147 17.01 28.64 0.57
CA PRO A 147 17.57 28.84 1.91
C PRO A 147 16.52 28.59 3.02
N ASN A 148 15.26 28.48 2.67
CA ASN A 148 14.16 28.40 3.63
C ASN A 148 13.93 26.95 4.08
N TRP A 149 14.02 26.72 5.39
CA TRP A 149 13.72 25.46 6.03
C TRP A 149 12.35 25.48 6.71
N PHE A 150 11.56 24.45 6.48
CA PHE A 150 10.23 24.28 7.07
C PHE A 150 10.30 23.22 8.18
N PRO A 151 9.75 23.50 9.37
CA PRO A 151 9.63 22.51 10.43
C PRO A 151 8.62 21.42 10.03
N ALA A 152 8.96 20.18 10.34
CA ALA A 152 8.14 19.01 10.05
C ALA A 152 8.33 17.95 11.13
N ASP A 153 7.34 17.07 11.28
CA ASP A 153 7.44 15.86 12.11
C ASP A 153 7.49 14.64 11.17
N MET A 154 8.53 13.84 11.30
CA MET A 154 8.64 12.57 10.59
C MET A 154 7.90 11.49 11.38
N VAL A 155 6.91 10.83 10.75
CA VAL A 155 6.04 9.86 11.40
C VAL A 155 6.28 8.42 10.98
N ASP A 156 6.91 8.20 9.84
CA ASP A 156 7.46 6.91 9.46
C ASP A 156 8.69 7.07 8.57
N ILE A 157 9.60 6.09 8.66
CA ILE A 157 10.82 6.02 7.87
C ILE A 157 11.07 4.60 7.39
N SER A 158 11.73 4.47 6.25
CA SER A 158 12.23 3.21 5.69
C SER A 158 13.54 3.45 4.95
N GLN A 159 14.21 2.41 4.50
CA GLN A 159 15.41 2.56 3.67
C GLN A 159 15.17 3.35 2.37
N GLY A 160 13.94 3.37 1.84
CA GLY A 160 13.61 4.02 0.58
C GLY A 160 12.94 5.38 0.69
N GLY A 161 12.55 5.82 1.89
CA GLY A 161 11.83 7.07 2.05
C GLY A 161 11.18 7.26 3.41
N CYS A 162 10.49 8.39 3.57
CA CYS A 162 9.82 8.74 4.82
C CYS A 162 8.50 9.46 4.55
N ARG A 163 7.73 9.66 5.61
CA ARG A 163 6.54 10.47 5.61
C ARG A 163 6.65 11.57 6.66
N LEU A 164 6.35 12.79 6.22
CA LEU A 164 6.40 13.99 7.05
C LEU A 164 5.03 14.62 7.19
N PHE A 165 4.79 15.26 8.33
CA PHE A 165 3.80 16.30 8.48
C PHE A 165 4.49 17.66 8.53
N LEU A 166 4.31 18.46 7.48
CA LEU A 166 4.78 19.85 7.46
C LEU A 166 3.82 20.71 8.30
N LYS A 167 4.37 21.50 9.23
CA LYS A 167 3.59 22.34 10.16
C LYS A 167 3.03 23.62 9.52
N SER A 168 3.33 23.85 8.26
CA SER A 168 2.88 25.02 7.50
C SER A 168 2.48 24.65 6.08
N LYS A 169 1.68 25.51 5.43
CA LYS A 169 1.38 25.41 4.00
C LYS A 169 2.63 25.73 3.18
N ALA A 170 3.55 24.78 3.07
CA ALA A 170 4.65 24.91 2.14
C ALA A 170 4.18 24.55 0.73
N ALA A 171 4.60 25.31 -0.27
CA ALA A 171 4.33 25.05 -1.68
C ALA A 171 5.18 23.85 -2.20
N ILE A 172 5.14 22.75 -1.48
CA ILE A 172 5.87 21.52 -1.80
C ILE A 172 4.93 20.58 -2.55
N THR A 173 5.14 20.46 -3.87
CA THR A 173 4.31 19.61 -4.74
C THR A 173 5.05 18.35 -5.17
N LYS A 174 4.31 17.37 -5.66
CA LYS A 174 4.87 16.12 -6.19
C LYS A 174 5.94 16.39 -7.27
N GLY A 175 7.06 15.69 -7.20
CA GLY A 175 8.20 15.80 -8.12
C GLY A 175 9.29 16.78 -7.65
N ILE A 176 9.00 17.64 -6.69
CA ILE A 176 9.99 18.59 -6.15
C ILE A 176 11.07 17.82 -5.39
N LYS A 177 12.33 18.24 -5.58
CA LYS A 177 13.49 17.74 -4.81
C LYS A 177 13.62 18.55 -3.53
N VAL A 178 13.84 17.85 -2.42
CA VAL A 178 13.99 18.44 -1.09
C VAL A 178 15.25 17.93 -0.39
N LEU A 179 15.67 18.68 0.61
CA LEU A 179 16.71 18.32 1.58
C LEU A 179 16.06 18.09 2.94
N LEU A 180 16.55 17.13 3.68
CA LEU A 180 16.11 16.79 5.02
C LEU A 180 17.25 16.90 6.01
N LEU A 181 16.94 17.44 7.19
CA LEU A 181 17.83 17.52 8.33
C LEU A 181 17.10 16.99 9.57
N PHE A 182 17.64 15.98 10.22
CA PHE A 182 17.05 15.36 11.41
C PHE A 182 18.08 14.52 12.18
N THR A 183 17.74 14.18 13.42
CA THR A 183 18.54 13.25 14.24
C THR A 183 17.75 11.97 14.45
N LEU A 184 18.37 10.84 14.15
CA LEU A 184 17.78 9.51 14.37
C LEU A 184 17.75 9.18 15.87
N PRO A 185 16.89 8.26 16.34
CA PRO A 185 16.84 7.83 17.75
C PRO A 185 18.14 7.25 18.30
N ASN A 186 19.03 6.77 17.46
CA ASN A 186 20.40 6.33 17.82
C ASN A 186 21.44 7.46 17.82
N GLU A 187 20.98 8.72 17.86
CA GLU A 187 21.77 9.94 17.90
C GLU A 187 22.57 10.27 16.61
N ASP A 188 22.45 9.45 15.56
CA ASP A 188 23.04 9.77 14.24
C ASP A 188 22.38 11.00 13.63
N VAL A 189 23.15 12.07 13.42
CA VAL A 189 22.66 13.28 12.74
C VAL A 189 22.71 13.03 11.22
N VAL A 190 21.55 13.22 10.57
CA VAL A 190 21.39 13.13 9.12
C VAL A 190 21.29 14.55 8.55
N ASN A 191 22.30 14.92 7.77
CA ASN A 191 22.43 16.26 7.19
C ASN A 191 22.16 16.22 5.68
N GLU A 192 21.25 17.10 5.22
CA GLU A 192 20.97 17.32 3.80
C GLU A 192 20.66 16.06 2.99
N LEU A 193 19.93 15.10 3.59
CA LEU A 193 19.49 13.91 2.88
C LEU A 193 18.54 14.31 1.74
N ARG A 194 18.90 13.96 0.52
CA ARG A 194 18.13 14.29 -0.68
C ARG A 194 16.95 13.36 -0.85
N ALA A 195 15.80 13.96 -1.16
CA ALA A 195 14.56 13.21 -1.44
C ALA A 195 13.73 13.88 -2.55
N ILE A 196 12.80 13.11 -3.13
CA ILE A 196 11.80 13.61 -4.06
C ILE A 196 10.43 13.42 -3.45
N VAL A 197 9.57 14.43 -3.57
CA VAL A 197 8.17 14.36 -3.15
C VAL A 197 7.40 13.42 -4.08
N VAL A 198 6.90 12.32 -3.54
CA VAL A 198 6.09 11.33 -4.29
C VAL A 198 4.60 11.45 -4.02
N ARG A 199 4.24 12.02 -2.87
CA ARG A 199 2.87 12.28 -2.46
C ARG A 199 2.78 13.57 -1.65
N ASN A 200 1.67 14.30 -1.84
CA ASN A 200 1.32 15.47 -1.06
C ASN A 200 -0.21 15.43 -0.84
N SER A 201 -0.65 15.58 0.39
CA SER A 201 -2.07 15.56 0.75
C SER A 201 -2.33 16.53 1.90
N PRO A 202 -3.30 17.46 1.79
CA PRO A 202 -3.68 18.30 2.91
C PRO A 202 -4.28 17.46 4.04
N VAL A 203 -3.99 17.81 5.27
CA VAL A 203 -4.59 17.19 6.45
C VAL A 203 -5.92 17.88 6.72
N LYS A 204 -7.02 17.11 6.76
CA LYS A 204 -8.37 17.68 7.02
C LYS A 204 -8.41 18.38 8.38
N GLY A 205 -8.90 19.60 8.41
CA GLY A 205 -9.06 20.38 9.64
C GLY A 205 -7.76 20.96 10.21
N SER A 206 -6.66 20.95 9.46
CA SER A 206 -5.37 21.50 9.88
C SER A 206 -4.72 22.26 8.72
N GLU A 207 -3.81 23.16 9.05
CA GLU A 207 -2.90 23.78 8.06
C GLU A 207 -1.73 22.86 7.67
N ALA A 208 -1.59 21.74 8.34
CA ALA A 208 -0.54 20.77 8.07
C ALA A 208 -0.73 20.06 6.72
N THR A 209 0.38 19.70 6.13
CA THR A 209 0.42 18.92 4.89
C THR A 209 1.18 17.62 5.11
N GLU A 210 0.54 16.49 4.79
CA GLU A 210 1.20 15.18 4.76
C GLU A 210 1.99 15.03 3.46
N VAL A 211 3.30 14.76 3.56
CA VAL A 211 4.20 14.61 2.43
C VAL A 211 4.90 13.25 2.48
N GLY A 212 4.75 12.45 1.43
CA GLY A 212 5.51 11.23 1.23
C GLY A 212 6.75 11.52 0.38
N LEU A 213 7.90 11.08 0.87
CA LEU A 213 9.21 11.31 0.26
C LEU A 213 9.88 10.01 -0.14
N SER A 214 10.57 10.00 -1.28
CA SER A 214 11.48 8.94 -1.70
C SER A 214 12.91 9.46 -1.65
N PHE A 215 13.79 8.77 -0.95
CA PHE A 215 15.20 9.14 -0.88
C PHE A 215 15.88 8.94 -2.23
N THR A 216 16.86 9.81 -2.53
CA THR A 216 17.54 9.79 -3.82
C THR A 216 19.06 9.84 -3.66
N GLY A 217 19.74 9.18 -4.59
CA GLY A 217 21.20 9.11 -4.59
C GLY A 217 21.77 8.09 -3.59
N ARG A 218 23.06 7.91 -3.64
CA ARG A 218 23.85 7.15 -2.65
C ARG A 218 24.67 8.15 -1.85
N SER A 219 24.48 8.21 -0.54
CA SER A 219 25.20 9.12 0.35
C SER A 219 25.47 8.45 1.68
N SER A 220 26.43 8.98 2.44
CA SER A 220 26.69 8.60 3.82
C SER A 220 25.45 8.76 4.69
N GLU A 221 24.63 9.79 4.41
CA GLU A 221 23.42 10.09 5.14
C GLU A 221 22.34 9.00 4.92
N LEU A 222 22.20 8.53 3.68
CA LEU A 222 21.31 7.40 3.40
C LEU A 222 21.80 6.10 4.06
N ALA A 223 23.12 5.90 4.15
CA ALA A 223 23.68 4.74 4.85
C ALA A 223 23.36 4.74 6.35
N LYS A 224 23.34 5.92 7.02
CA LYS A 224 22.90 6.06 8.43
C LYS A 224 21.44 5.61 8.58
N VAL A 225 20.55 6.09 7.70
CA VAL A 225 19.13 5.70 7.69
C VAL A 225 18.98 4.19 7.47
N SER A 226 19.72 3.61 6.52
CA SER A 226 19.65 2.18 6.23
C SER A 226 20.06 1.33 7.44
N ARG A 227 21.16 1.67 8.11
CA ARG A 227 21.61 0.98 9.33
C ARG A 227 20.57 1.07 10.47
N PHE A 228 20.00 2.26 10.68
CA PHE A 228 18.94 2.44 11.66
C PHE A 228 17.73 1.56 11.35
N CYS A 229 17.27 1.53 10.09
CA CYS A 229 16.15 0.69 9.68
C CYS A 229 16.45 -0.80 9.87
N GLU A 230 17.66 -1.26 9.53
CA GLU A 230 18.11 -2.64 9.71
C GLU A 230 18.14 -3.02 11.20
N PHE A 231 18.66 -2.14 12.05
CA PHE A 231 18.68 -2.34 13.48
C PHE A 231 17.24 -2.51 14.03
N CYS A 232 16.32 -1.60 13.70
CA CYS A 232 14.93 -1.70 14.15
C CYS A 232 14.24 -2.97 13.67
N MET A 233 14.53 -3.44 12.44
CA MET A 233 13.96 -4.68 11.91
C MET A 233 14.51 -5.92 12.63
N TYR A 234 15.78 -5.91 13.02
CA TYR A 234 16.41 -7.03 13.71
C TYR A 234 15.88 -7.21 15.13
N PHE A 235 15.59 -6.14 15.83
CA PHE A 235 15.11 -6.18 17.22
C PHE A 235 13.58 -6.14 17.35
N ASP A 236 12.84 -6.17 16.22
CA ASP A 236 11.36 -6.10 16.18
C ASP A 236 10.79 -4.97 17.05
N VAL A 237 11.52 -3.85 17.09
CA VAL A 237 11.11 -2.65 17.84
C VAL A 237 9.89 -2.06 17.12
N GLU A 238 8.70 -2.29 17.69
CA GLU A 238 7.43 -1.71 17.26
C GLU A 238 7.29 -0.23 17.67
#